data_1c9d251f3491bde113e5a011963b19a2
#
_entry.id   1c9d251f3491bde113e5a011963b19a2
#
_cell.length_a   1.000
_cell.length_b   1.000
_cell.length_c   1.000
_cell.angle_alpha   90.00
_cell.angle_beta   90.00
_cell.angle_gamma   90.00
#
_symmetry.space_group_name_H-M   'P 1'
#
loop_
_entity.id
_entity.type
_entity.pdbx_description
1 polymer ?
#
loop_
_entity_poly.entity_id
_entity_poly.type
_entity_poly.pdbx_seq_one_letter_code
_entity_poly.pdbx_strand_id
1 'polypeptide(L)'
;MTTEFLTAAPEPDRLDTLTRIIGNGRYFQRLPPQLLRNILGQGTLIECAKDEVLIREGDTLPKQMFILVEGSVAVLVNGHFILRLDQAGDVVGEMGVIQSTPRSADVVTETPCRLVAFAAELFEIDHYSPQASILYVLFSH
;
A
#
# COMPACT_ATOMS: atom_id res chain seq x y z
N MET A 1 -2.85 -16.12 0.02
CA MET A 1 -2.99 -14.73 0.52
C MET A 1 -4.22 -14.65 1.40
N THR A 2 -4.06 -14.10 2.59
CA THR A 2 -5.15 -13.92 3.55
C THR A 2 -5.51 -12.44 3.62
N THR A 3 -6.80 -12.13 3.68
CA THR A 3 -7.33 -10.78 3.56
C THR A 3 -8.20 -10.42 4.77
N GLU A 4 -8.01 -9.22 5.31
CA GLU A 4 -8.84 -8.68 6.40
C GLU A 4 -9.25 -7.24 6.08
N PHE A 5 -10.56 -6.98 6.05
CA PHE A 5 -11.10 -5.64 5.82
C PHE A 5 -11.01 -4.80 7.09
N LEU A 6 -10.20 -3.77 7.08
CA LEU A 6 -9.93 -2.97 8.27
C LEU A 6 -11.13 -2.12 8.71
N THR A 7 -11.98 -1.71 7.77
CA THR A 7 -13.22 -0.97 8.10
C THR A 7 -14.22 -1.82 8.87
N ALA A 8 -14.19 -3.13 8.67
CA ALA A 8 -15.08 -4.08 9.34
C ALA A 8 -14.37 -4.84 10.46
N ALA A 9 -13.14 -4.48 10.78
CA ALA A 9 -12.35 -5.17 11.80
C ALA A 9 -13.03 -5.05 13.15
N PRO A 10 -13.30 -6.17 13.84
CA PRO A 10 -13.92 -6.13 15.17
C PRO A 10 -12.96 -5.67 16.27
N GLU A 11 -11.66 -5.54 15.94
CA GLU A 11 -10.62 -5.19 16.89
C GLU A 11 -10.11 -3.78 16.61
N PRO A 12 -10.55 -2.78 17.39
CA PRO A 12 -10.03 -1.40 17.24
C PRO A 12 -8.51 -1.34 17.42
N ASP A 13 -7.94 -2.24 18.22
CA ASP A 13 -6.49 -2.28 18.48
C ASP A 13 -5.68 -2.58 17.22
N ARG A 14 -6.24 -3.27 16.25
CA ARG A 14 -5.55 -3.58 15.00
C ARG A 14 -5.19 -2.32 14.23
N LEU A 15 -6.16 -1.42 14.06
CA LEU A 15 -5.91 -0.14 13.40
C LEU A 15 -4.93 0.72 14.18
N ASP A 16 -5.02 0.73 15.51
CA ASP A 16 -4.10 1.50 16.34
C ASP A 16 -2.68 0.97 16.22
N THR A 17 -2.50 -0.35 16.21
CA THR A 17 -1.19 -0.98 16.03
C THR A 17 -0.60 -0.65 14.65
N LEU A 18 -1.38 -0.78 13.59
CA LEU A 18 -0.93 -0.47 12.24
C LEU A 18 -0.59 1.02 12.10
N THR A 19 -1.38 1.89 12.69
CA THR A 19 -1.13 3.33 12.67
C THR A 19 0.22 3.65 13.32
N ARG A 20 0.53 3.02 14.45
CA ARG A 20 1.80 3.23 15.12
C ARG A 20 2.97 2.74 14.28
N ILE A 21 2.87 1.55 13.72
CA ILE A 21 3.94 0.94 12.91
C ILE A 21 4.19 1.77 11.65
N ILE A 22 3.15 2.06 10.89
CA ILE A 22 3.25 2.78 9.62
C ILE A 22 3.59 4.25 9.84
N GLY A 23 3.08 4.84 10.93
CA GLY A 23 3.32 6.24 11.27
C GLY A 23 4.78 6.57 11.54
N ASN A 24 5.60 5.58 11.86
CA ASN A 24 7.04 5.77 12.02
C ASN A 24 7.79 5.76 10.68
N GLY A 25 7.12 5.40 9.58
CA GLY A 25 7.72 5.39 8.25
C GLY A 25 7.92 6.79 7.69
N ARG A 26 8.92 6.91 6.79
CA ARG A 26 9.35 8.20 6.23
C ARG A 26 8.25 9.00 5.53
N TYR A 27 7.22 8.34 4.99
CA TYR A 27 6.14 9.01 4.27
C TYR A 27 5.04 9.52 5.18
N PHE A 28 4.93 8.98 6.40
CA PHE A 28 3.77 9.19 7.26
C PHE A 28 4.08 9.86 8.59
N GLN A 29 5.35 10.15 8.87
CA GLN A 29 5.78 10.71 10.14
C GLN A 29 5.11 12.05 10.48
N ARG A 30 4.76 12.82 9.46
CA ARG A 30 4.18 14.15 9.65
C ARG A 30 2.67 14.18 9.67
N LEU A 31 2.02 13.03 9.44
CA LEU A 31 0.57 12.97 9.51
C LEU A 31 0.10 12.85 10.96
N PRO A 32 -0.97 13.58 11.32
CA PRO A 32 -1.61 13.33 12.61
C PRO A 32 -2.04 11.87 12.73
N PRO A 33 -1.82 11.22 13.87
CA PRO A 33 -2.15 9.79 14.03
C PRO A 33 -3.61 9.46 13.71
N GLN A 34 -4.56 10.32 14.09
CA GLN A 34 -5.96 10.06 13.83
C GLN A 34 -6.28 10.10 12.33
N LEU A 35 -5.63 10.98 11.59
CA LEU A 35 -5.80 11.06 10.14
C LEU A 35 -5.26 9.81 9.47
N LEU A 36 -4.06 9.37 9.86
CA LEU A 36 -3.46 8.14 9.33
C LEU A 36 -4.34 6.93 9.66
N ARG A 37 -4.87 6.86 10.88
CA ARG A 37 -5.78 5.80 11.28
C ARG A 37 -7.02 5.75 10.37
N ASN A 38 -7.59 6.91 10.05
CA ASN A 38 -8.74 7.00 9.16
C ASN A 38 -8.40 6.53 7.74
N ILE A 39 -7.21 6.88 7.25
CA ILE A 39 -6.73 6.43 5.94
C ILE A 39 -6.60 4.91 5.93
N LEU A 40 -5.91 4.34 6.91
CA LEU A 40 -5.69 2.90 6.97
C LEU A 40 -7.00 2.12 7.09
N GLY A 41 -8.00 2.70 7.75
CA GLY A 41 -9.31 2.08 7.87
C GLY A 41 -10.02 1.86 6.54
N GLN A 42 -9.61 2.55 5.48
CA GLN A 42 -10.17 2.37 4.13
C GLN A 42 -9.45 1.28 3.34
N GLY A 43 -8.38 0.73 3.89
CA GLY A 43 -7.61 -0.30 3.24
C GLY A 43 -8.01 -1.70 3.66
N THR A 44 -7.30 -2.67 3.10
CA THR A 44 -7.45 -4.09 3.40
C THR A 44 -6.11 -4.64 3.83
N LEU A 45 -6.04 -5.25 5.00
CA LEU A 45 -4.83 -5.92 5.44
C LEU A 45 -4.71 -7.25 4.70
N ILE A 46 -3.60 -7.46 4.03
CA ILE A 46 -3.30 -8.72 3.34
C ILE A 46 -2.04 -9.34 3.92
N GLU A 47 -2.06 -10.67 3.99
CA GLU A 47 -0.90 -11.47 4.38
C GLU A 47 -0.50 -12.33 3.20
N CYS A 48 0.76 -12.23 2.82
CA CYS A 48 1.31 -12.92 1.65
C CYS A 48 2.41 -13.88 2.08
N ALA A 49 2.49 -15.01 1.41
CA ALA A 49 3.63 -15.89 1.53
C ALA A 49 4.80 -15.32 0.72
N LYS A 50 5.97 -15.94 0.88
CA LYS A 50 7.14 -15.65 0.05
C LYS A 50 6.83 -15.96 -1.43
N ASP A 51 7.42 -15.19 -2.34
CA ASP A 51 7.34 -15.38 -3.80
C ASP A 51 5.95 -15.15 -4.40
N GLU A 52 5.11 -14.38 -3.73
CA GLU A 52 3.85 -13.93 -4.31
C GLU A 52 4.04 -12.66 -5.14
N VAL A 53 3.42 -12.63 -6.32
CA VAL A 53 3.46 -11.46 -7.19
C VAL A 53 2.32 -10.53 -6.81
N LEU A 54 2.67 -9.33 -6.35
CA LEU A 54 1.71 -8.29 -5.98
C LEU A 54 1.30 -7.44 -7.18
N ILE A 55 2.28 -7.13 -8.02
CA ILE A 55 2.11 -6.30 -9.20
C ILE A 55 2.89 -6.95 -10.34
N ARG A 56 2.27 -7.01 -11.53
CA ARG A 56 2.94 -7.47 -12.75
C ARG A 56 3.20 -6.31 -13.67
N GLU A 57 4.41 -6.26 -14.23
CA GLU A 57 4.77 -5.27 -15.24
C GLU A 57 3.79 -5.35 -16.41
N GLY A 58 3.33 -4.19 -16.85
CA GLY A 58 2.39 -4.09 -17.96
C GLY A 58 0.91 -4.20 -17.57
N ASP A 59 0.59 -4.64 -16.36
CA ASP A 59 -0.81 -4.74 -15.93
C ASP A 59 -1.46 -3.36 -15.87
N THR A 60 -2.72 -3.32 -16.30
CA THR A 60 -3.53 -2.10 -16.25
C THR A 60 -4.66 -2.21 -15.24
N LEU A 61 -5.16 -3.43 -14.97
CA LEU A 61 -6.30 -3.68 -14.06
C LEU A 61 -6.11 -5.01 -13.34
N PRO A 62 -6.65 -5.16 -12.13
CA PRO A 62 -7.09 -4.09 -11.24
C PRO A 62 -5.89 -3.34 -10.68
N LYS A 63 -6.05 -2.04 -10.39
CA LYS A 63 -4.97 -1.25 -9.82
C LYS A 63 -5.14 -1.14 -8.32
N GLN A 64 -4.06 -1.39 -7.61
CA GLN A 64 -3.99 -1.24 -6.16
C GLN A 64 -2.67 -0.61 -5.79
N MET A 65 -2.68 0.09 -4.67
CA MET A 65 -1.48 0.58 -4.01
C MET A 65 -1.33 -0.16 -2.69
N PHE A 66 -0.11 -0.38 -2.26
CA PHE A 66 0.17 -1.13 -1.03
C PHE A 66 1.07 -0.32 -0.10
N ILE A 67 0.83 -0.44 1.19
CA ILE A 67 1.73 0.07 2.22
C ILE A 67 2.29 -1.12 2.98
N LEU A 68 3.61 -1.24 3.04
CA LEU A 68 4.29 -2.34 3.71
C LEU A 68 4.16 -2.19 5.22
N VAL A 69 3.72 -3.24 5.89
CA VAL A 69 3.69 -3.32 7.35
C VAL A 69 4.89 -4.13 7.84
N GLU A 70 5.15 -5.26 7.21
CA GLU A 70 6.18 -6.20 7.65
C GLU A 70 6.63 -7.05 6.48
N GLY A 71 7.93 -7.34 6.43
CA GLY A 71 8.51 -8.18 5.40
C GLY A 71 9.32 -7.40 4.38
N SER A 72 9.59 -8.03 3.24
CA SER A 72 10.44 -7.48 2.19
C SER A 72 9.88 -7.80 0.82
N VAL A 73 9.83 -6.80 -0.06
CA VAL A 73 9.41 -6.97 -1.44
C VAL A 73 10.52 -6.51 -2.38
N ALA A 74 10.64 -7.20 -3.52
CA ALA A 74 11.58 -6.84 -4.58
C ALA A 74 10.83 -6.22 -5.75
N VAL A 75 11.42 -5.17 -6.31
CA VAL A 75 10.94 -4.52 -7.52
C VAL A 75 11.84 -4.93 -8.68
N LEU A 76 11.25 -5.49 -9.76
CA LEU A 76 11.99 -5.99 -10.90
C LEU A 76 11.44 -5.37 -12.19
N VAL A 77 12.34 -5.03 -13.11
CA VAL A 77 11.99 -4.56 -14.45
C VAL A 77 12.62 -5.52 -15.45
N ASN A 78 11.81 -6.10 -16.33
CA ASN A 78 12.24 -7.11 -17.29
C ASN A 78 13.00 -8.27 -16.62
N GLY A 79 12.56 -8.67 -15.44
CA GLY A 79 13.19 -9.73 -14.66
C GLY A 79 14.45 -9.32 -13.92
N HIS A 80 14.90 -8.07 -14.05
CA HIS A 80 16.08 -7.57 -13.37
C HIS A 80 15.73 -6.89 -12.06
N PHE A 81 16.38 -7.30 -10.98
CA PHE A 81 16.23 -6.67 -9.67
C PHE A 81 16.65 -5.21 -9.72
N ILE A 82 15.78 -4.31 -9.25
CA ILE A 82 16.02 -2.88 -9.21
C ILE A 82 16.23 -2.41 -7.78
N LEU A 83 15.30 -2.73 -6.88
CA LEU A 83 15.42 -2.31 -5.48
C LEU A 83 14.59 -3.21 -4.58
N ARG A 84 14.87 -3.11 -3.30
CA ARG A 84 14.13 -3.81 -2.24
C ARG A 84 13.46 -2.78 -1.34
N LEU A 85 12.22 -3.04 -0.98
CA LEU A 85 11.48 -2.27 0.01
C LEU A 85 11.25 -3.16 1.22
N ASP A 86 11.81 -2.76 2.39
CA ASP A 86 11.78 -3.60 3.59
C ASP A 86 11.49 -2.80 4.87
N GLN A 87 11.08 -1.54 4.73
CA GLN A 87 10.76 -0.72 5.88
C GLN A 87 9.24 -0.55 6.02
N ALA A 88 8.74 -0.68 7.23
CA ALA A 88 7.33 -0.41 7.51
C ALA A 88 6.99 1.01 7.07
N GLY A 89 5.87 1.16 6.37
CA GLY A 89 5.47 2.44 5.79
C GLY A 89 5.95 2.68 4.37
N ASP A 90 6.79 1.80 3.81
CA ASP A 90 7.16 1.90 2.41
C ASP A 90 5.93 1.69 1.53
N VAL A 91 5.85 2.47 0.45
CA VAL A 91 4.70 2.49 -0.45
C VAL A 91 5.06 1.81 -1.77
N VAL A 92 4.15 0.97 -2.24
CA VAL A 92 4.36 0.16 -3.43
C VAL A 92 3.20 0.38 -4.41
N GLY A 93 3.54 0.67 -5.66
CA GLY A 93 2.57 0.73 -6.74
C GLY A 93 1.83 2.04 -6.89
N GLU A 94 2.21 3.09 -6.17
CA GLU A 94 1.52 4.38 -6.18
C GLU A 94 1.52 5.05 -7.55
N MET A 95 2.61 4.94 -8.29
CA MET A 95 2.73 5.59 -9.60
C MET A 95 1.69 5.08 -10.61
N GLY A 96 1.52 3.78 -10.68
CA GLY A 96 0.54 3.19 -11.59
C GLY A 96 -0.89 3.57 -11.26
N VAL A 97 -1.20 3.72 -9.98
CA VAL A 97 -2.54 4.11 -9.52
C VAL A 97 -2.80 5.58 -9.82
N ILE A 98 -1.88 6.46 -9.42
CA ILE A 98 -2.06 7.91 -9.54
C ILE A 98 -2.08 8.35 -11.01
N GLN A 99 -1.18 7.81 -11.83
CA GLN A 99 -1.02 8.22 -13.22
C GLN A 99 -1.90 7.44 -14.20
N SER A 100 -2.57 6.38 -13.70
CA SER A 100 -3.40 5.51 -14.55
C SER A 100 -2.62 4.90 -15.73
N THR A 101 -1.32 4.69 -15.55
CA THR A 101 -0.45 4.08 -16.54
C THR A 101 -0.31 2.57 -16.30
N PRO A 102 0.08 1.77 -17.29
CA PRO A 102 0.45 0.38 -17.05
C PRO A 102 1.57 0.28 -16.01
N ARG A 103 1.58 -0.82 -15.29
CA ARG A 103 2.62 -1.04 -14.29
C ARG A 103 4.00 -1.09 -14.94
N SER A 104 4.95 -0.37 -14.35
CA SER A 104 6.32 -0.27 -14.90
C SER A 104 7.24 -1.38 -14.40
N ALA A 105 6.81 -2.17 -13.43
CA ALA A 105 7.65 -3.18 -12.81
C ALA A 105 6.82 -4.32 -12.24
N ASP A 106 7.48 -5.46 -12.02
CA ASP A 106 6.96 -6.51 -11.17
C ASP A 106 7.31 -6.19 -9.72
N VAL A 107 6.40 -6.51 -8.80
CA VAL A 107 6.67 -6.44 -7.37
C VAL A 107 6.35 -7.81 -6.77
N VAL A 108 7.34 -8.40 -6.14
CA VAL A 108 7.28 -9.80 -5.65
C VAL A 108 7.73 -9.83 -4.19
N THR A 109 7.01 -10.57 -3.37
CA THR A 109 7.42 -10.76 -1.98
C THR A 109 8.67 -11.64 -1.92
N GLU A 110 9.66 -11.20 -1.14
CA GLU A 110 10.89 -11.97 -0.90
C GLU A 110 10.82 -12.78 0.39
N THR A 111 9.94 -12.37 1.29
CA THR A 111 9.65 -13.02 2.57
C THR A 111 8.14 -13.06 2.75
N PRO A 112 7.62 -13.78 3.73
CA PRO A 112 6.25 -13.56 4.13
C PRO A 112 6.05 -12.08 4.47
N CYS A 113 4.97 -11.49 4.00
CA CYS A 113 4.72 -10.05 4.13
C CYS A 113 3.32 -9.78 4.65
N ARG A 114 3.19 -8.64 5.34
CA ARG A 114 1.90 -8.03 5.65
C ARG A 114 1.88 -6.64 5.04
N LEU A 115 0.79 -6.34 4.33
CA LEU A 115 0.63 -5.06 3.64
C LEU A 115 -0.81 -4.57 3.82
N VAL A 116 -1.00 -3.26 3.70
CA VAL A 116 -2.34 -2.69 3.58
C VAL A 116 -2.55 -2.31 2.12
N ALA A 117 -3.57 -2.88 1.51
CA ALA A 117 -3.92 -2.64 0.11
C ALA A 117 -5.03 -1.60 0.01
N PHE A 118 -4.88 -0.70 -0.95
CA PHE A 118 -5.87 0.32 -1.25
C PHE A 118 -6.29 0.21 -2.71
N ALA A 119 -7.60 0.21 -2.95
CA ALA A 119 -8.14 0.15 -4.30
C ALA A 119 -7.94 1.49 -5.02
N ALA A 120 -7.80 1.42 -6.35
CA ALA A 120 -7.61 2.60 -7.19
C ALA A 120 -8.74 3.61 -7.06
N GLU A 121 -9.96 3.16 -6.79
CA GLU A 121 -11.12 4.04 -6.65
C GLU A 121 -10.95 5.11 -5.59
N LEU A 122 -10.10 4.85 -4.57
CA LEU A 122 -9.83 5.85 -3.53
C LEU A 122 -9.07 7.07 -4.06
N PHE A 123 -8.46 6.95 -5.24
CA PHE A 123 -7.65 8.01 -5.84
C PHE A 123 -8.33 8.68 -7.03
N GLU A 124 -9.55 8.27 -7.37
CA GLU A 124 -10.31 8.89 -8.45
C GLU A 124 -10.84 10.25 -8.00
N ILE A 125 -10.84 11.20 -8.95
CA ILE A 125 -11.22 12.59 -8.66
C ILE A 125 -12.64 12.70 -8.12
N ASP A 126 -13.53 11.82 -8.56
CA ASP A 126 -14.95 11.84 -8.18
C ASP A 126 -15.20 11.25 -6.79
N HIS A 127 -14.20 10.63 -6.17
CA HIS A 127 -14.31 10.04 -4.85
C HIS A 127 -13.68 10.95 -3.82
N TYR A 128 -14.43 11.94 -3.38
CA TYR A 128 -13.93 12.88 -2.41
C TYR A 128 -14.02 12.35 -0.99
N SER A 129 -12.95 11.76 -0.51
CA SER A 129 -12.73 11.66 0.92
C SER A 129 -11.51 12.50 1.27
N PRO A 130 -11.46 13.17 2.42
CA PRO A 130 -10.26 13.90 2.83
C PRO A 130 -9.02 13.00 2.87
N GLN A 131 -9.20 11.75 3.27
CA GLN A 131 -8.13 10.77 3.36
C GLN A 131 -7.56 10.43 2.00
N ALA A 132 -8.42 10.16 1.01
CA ALA A 132 -7.98 9.85 -0.35
C ALA A 132 -7.27 11.05 -0.98
N SER A 133 -7.76 12.27 -0.76
CA SER A 133 -7.14 13.48 -1.26
C SER A 133 -5.73 13.66 -0.72
N ILE A 134 -5.53 13.34 0.55
CA ILE A 134 -4.20 13.45 1.19
C ILE A 134 -3.24 12.42 0.58
N LEU A 135 -3.68 11.19 0.38
CA LEU A 135 -2.85 10.17 -0.26
C LEU A 135 -2.46 10.62 -1.68
N TYR A 136 -3.40 11.17 -2.42
CA TYR A 136 -3.12 11.69 -3.76
C TYR A 136 -2.03 12.76 -3.73
N VAL A 137 -2.16 13.72 -2.83
CA VAL A 137 -1.17 14.81 -2.70
C VAL A 137 0.20 14.26 -2.30
N LEU A 138 0.25 13.32 -1.36
CA LEU A 138 1.51 12.75 -0.90
C LEU A 138 2.26 11.98 -1.99
N PHE A 139 1.55 11.29 -2.87
CA PHE A 139 2.17 10.38 -3.83
C PHE A 139 2.06 10.82 -5.29
N SER A 140 1.59 12.04 -5.55
CA SER A 140 1.52 12.59 -6.91
C SER A 140 2.79 13.33 -7.33
N HIS A 141 3.76 13.42 -6.46
CA HIS A 141 5.02 14.11 -6.73
C HIS A 141 6.11 13.18 -7.18
#